data_f3b9e7e9494c7b1952b823064c705401
#
_entry.id   f3b9e7e9494c7b1952b823064c705401
#
_cell.length_a   1.000
_cell.length_b   1.000
_cell.length_c   1.000
_cell.angle_alpha   90.00
_cell.angle_beta   90.00
_cell.angle_gamma   90.00
#
_symmetry.space_group_name_H-M   'P 1'
#
loop_
_entity.id
_entity.type
_entity.pdbx_description
1 polymer ?
#
loop_
_entity_poly.entity_id
_entity_poly.type
_entity_poly.pdbx_seq_one_letter_code
_entity_poly.pdbx_strand_id
1 'polypeptide(L)'
;MAPPLTIAVKRIHEPAGPGDGTRFLVDRLWPRGVSKEKAALAAWLKPLSPSDALRKRFHGETATSDKAWDAFRSDYFAELDAGGEEVTAALFTLDAAARAGPVTLLYAAKDEERNNAVALKEWLERR
;
A
#
# COMPACT_ATOMS: atom_id res chain seq x y z
N MET A 1 -5.68 -7.18 -24.75
CA MET A 1 -4.70 -6.97 -23.68
C MET A 1 -5.12 -5.79 -22.83
N ALA A 2 -5.19 -5.98 -21.53
CA ALA A 2 -5.57 -4.89 -20.65
C ALA A 2 -4.45 -3.83 -20.62
N PRO A 3 -4.78 -2.53 -20.55
CA PRO A 3 -3.76 -1.51 -20.37
C PRO A 3 -3.04 -1.69 -19.04
N PRO A 4 -1.77 -1.30 -18.92
CA PRO A 4 -1.07 -1.37 -17.65
C PRO A 4 -1.76 -0.49 -16.61
N LEU A 5 -1.75 -0.92 -15.35
CA LEU A 5 -2.32 -0.15 -14.26
C LEU A 5 -1.47 1.09 -14.01
N THR A 6 -2.12 2.22 -13.80
CA THR A 6 -1.45 3.45 -13.39
C THR A 6 -1.54 3.56 -11.87
N ILE A 7 -0.51 3.05 -11.19
CA ILE A 7 -0.45 3.04 -9.73
C ILE A 7 0.74 3.87 -9.27
N ALA A 8 0.48 4.88 -8.45
CA ALA A 8 1.51 5.69 -7.81
C ALA A 8 1.54 5.41 -6.31
N VAL A 9 2.64 5.77 -5.67
CA VAL A 9 2.75 5.73 -4.21
C VAL A 9 3.08 7.13 -3.72
N LYS A 10 2.57 7.49 -2.53
CA LYS A 10 2.74 8.82 -1.99
C LYS A 10 2.62 8.78 -0.47
N ARG A 11 3.41 9.58 0.24
CA ARG A 11 3.23 9.70 1.69
C ARG A 11 1.90 10.39 1.96
N ILE A 12 1.17 9.86 2.95
CA ILE A 12 -0.14 10.41 3.31
C ILE A 12 -0.04 11.86 3.82
N HIS A 13 1.15 12.26 4.30
CA HIS A 13 1.40 13.62 4.78
C HIS A 13 1.51 14.66 3.67
N GLU A 14 1.73 14.21 2.44
CA GLU A 14 1.76 15.11 1.30
C GLU A 14 0.35 15.50 0.89
N PRO A 15 0.12 16.77 0.48
CA PRO A 15 -1.22 17.20 0.08
C PRO A 15 -1.78 16.40 -1.08
N ALA A 16 -3.09 16.23 -1.11
CA ALA A 16 -3.76 15.65 -2.26
C ALA A 16 -3.56 16.53 -3.48
N GLY A 17 -3.29 15.91 -4.61
CA GLY A 17 -3.08 16.60 -5.87
C GLY A 17 -4.03 16.13 -6.96
N PRO A 18 -4.21 16.93 -8.02
CA PRO A 18 -5.16 16.60 -9.09
C PRO A 18 -4.79 15.35 -9.88
N GLY A 19 -3.52 14.96 -9.87
CA GLY A 19 -3.06 13.75 -10.57
C GLY A 19 -3.16 12.48 -9.77
N ASP A 20 -3.57 12.55 -8.50
CA ASP A 20 -3.58 11.37 -7.61
C ASP A 20 -4.64 10.34 -8.01
N GLY A 21 -5.73 10.77 -8.62
CA GLY A 21 -6.84 9.88 -8.92
C GLY A 21 -7.48 9.37 -7.63
N THR A 22 -7.75 8.06 -7.58
CA THR A 22 -8.36 7.44 -6.40
C THR A 22 -7.29 7.17 -5.36
N ARG A 23 -7.46 7.67 -4.14
CA ARG A 23 -6.48 7.57 -3.06
C ARG A 23 -6.89 6.51 -2.05
N PHE A 24 -6.01 5.53 -1.80
CA PHE A 24 -6.24 4.46 -0.84
C PHE A 24 -5.12 4.41 0.18
N LEU A 25 -5.47 4.38 1.47
CA LEU A 25 -4.48 4.12 2.52
C LEU A 25 -4.27 2.61 2.62
N VAL A 26 -3.01 2.18 2.61
CA VAL A 26 -2.65 0.75 2.67
C VAL A 26 -1.80 0.40 3.89
N ASP A 27 -1.84 1.24 4.91
CA ASP A 27 -1.22 0.96 6.21
C ASP A 27 -2.20 0.20 7.10
N ARG A 28 -1.66 -0.53 8.10
CA ARG A 28 -2.49 -1.25 9.06
C ARG A 28 -3.07 -0.33 10.13
N LEU A 29 -2.34 0.73 10.49
CA LEU A 29 -2.77 1.68 11.52
C LEU A 29 -3.02 3.05 10.91
N TRP A 30 -3.98 3.77 11.48
CA TRP A 30 -4.22 5.14 11.05
C TRP A 30 -3.04 6.03 11.44
N PRO A 31 -2.48 6.81 10.53
CA PRO A 31 -1.31 7.64 10.82
C PRO A 31 -1.62 8.75 11.83
N ARG A 32 -0.67 9.00 12.73
CA ARG A 32 -0.79 10.08 13.70
C ARG A 32 -0.80 11.44 13.02
N GLY A 33 -1.65 12.33 13.52
CA GLY A 33 -1.68 13.71 13.08
C GLY A 33 -2.33 13.93 11.73
N VAL A 34 -2.91 12.89 11.14
CA VAL A 34 -3.59 12.98 9.84
C VAL A 34 -5.09 12.94 10.05
N SER A 35 -5.78 14.02 9.65
CA SER A 35 -7.24 14.04 9.69
C SER A 35 -7.80 13.31 8.48
N LYS A 36 -9.01 12.78 8.60
CA LYS A 36 -9.69 12.14 7.49
C LYS A 36 -9.89 13.09 6.32
N GLU A 37 -10.18 14.35 6.63
CA GLU A 37 -10.39 15.37 5.61
C GLU A 37 -9.13 15.63 4.78
N LYS A 38 -7.98 15.79 5.46
CA LYS A 38 -6.71 16.03 4.77
C LYS A 38 -6.23 14.83 3.98
N ALA A 39 -6.51 13.63 4.48
CA ALA A 39 -6.13 12.40 3.78
C ALA A 39 -6.86 12.24 2.46
N ALA A 40 -8.08 12.75 2.37
CA ALA A 40 -8.90 12.72 1.15
C ALA A 40 -8.96 11.31 0.55
N LEU A 41 -9.27 10.32 1.40
CA LEU A 41 -9.29 8.92 0.98
C LEU A 41 -10.60 8.52 0.32
N ALA A 42 -10.48 7.68 -0.72
CA ALA A 42 -11.63 6.93 -1.22
C ALA A 42 -11.95 5.78 -0.26
N ALA A 43 -10.92 5.12 0.27
CA ALA A 43 -11.08 4.04 1.24
C ALA A 43 -9.76 3.75 1.96
N TRP A 44 -9.86 3.12 3.11
CA TRP A 44 -8.72 2.55 3.83
C TRP A 44 -8.72 1.05 3.57
N LEU A 45 -7.77 0.59 2.74
CA LEU A 45 -7.68 -0.82 2.37
C LEU A 45 -6.79 -1.58 3.35
N LYS A 46 -7.18 -1.56 4.62
CA LYS A 46 -6.44 -2.21 5.70
C LYS A 46 -6.11 -3.68 5.44
N PRO A 47 -6.99 -4.48 4.83
CA PRO A 47 -6.66 -5.88 4.54
C PRO A 47 -5.47 -6.07 3.60
N LEU A 48 -5.09 -5.05 2.83
CA LEU A 48 -3.92 -5.11 1.96
C LEU A 48 -2.63 -4.67 2.65
N SER A 49 -2.70 -4.29 3.92
CA SER A 49 -1.50 -3.96 4.70
C SER A 49 -0.79 -5.22 5.16
N PRO A 50 0.54 -5.13 5.45
CA PRO A 50 1.23 -6.27 6.06
C PRO A 50 0.67 -6.55 7.46
N SER A 51 0.79 -7.81 7.91
CA SER A 51 0.37 -8.18 9.25
C SER A 51 1.12 -7.40 10.32
N ASP A 52 0.58 -7.34 11.53
CA ASP A 52 1.25 -6.69 12.66
C ASP A 52 2.61 -7.31 12.94
N ALA A 53 2.71 -8.63 12.90
CA ALA A 53 3.96 -9.33 13.15
C ALA A 53 5.02 -8.94 12.11
N LEU A 54 4.64 -8.94 10.85
CA LEU A 54 5.56 -8.59 9.75
C LEU A 54 5.96 -7.12 9.83
N ARG A 55 5.01 -6.23 10.08
CA ARG A 55 5.26 -4.79 10.20
C ARG A 55 6.25 -4.50 11.33
N LYS A 56 6.03 -5.10 12.50
CA LYS A 56 6.89 -4.90 13.66
C LYS A 56 8.30 -5.43 13.41
N ARG A 57 8.41 -6.59 12.79
CA ARG A 57 9.72 -7.17 12.49
C ARG A 57 10.52 -6.30 11.53
N PHE A 58 9.89 -5.76 10.51
CA PHE A 58 10.58 -4.91 9.53
C PHE A 58 11.04 -3.59 10.18
N HIS A 59 10.20 -2.97 11.00
CA HIS A 59 10.55 -1.70 11.67
C HIS A 59 11.47 -1.87 12.87
N GLY A 60 11.48 -3.04 13.51
CA GLY A 60 12.24 -3.28 14.74
C GLY A 60 13.71 -3.61 14.55
N GLU A 61 14.10 -4.07 13.37
CA GLU A 61 15.47 -4.48 13.12
C GLU A 61 16.13 -3.59 12.08
N THR A 62 16.77 -4.16 11.10
CA THR A 62 17.58 -3.44 10.13
C THR A 62 16.75 -3.07 8.89
N ALA A 63 15.74 -2.24 9.09
CA ALA A 63 14.83 -1.85 8.01
C ALA A 63 15.54 -1.25 6.80
N THR A 64 16.78 -0.76 6.98
CA THR A 64 17.55 -0.15 5.90
C THR A 64 18.40 -1.14 5.11
N SER A 65 18.56 -2.39 5.57
CA SER A 65 19.40 -3.35 4.87
C SER A 65 18.65 -3.97 3.68
N ASP A 66 19.42 -4.31 2.64
CA ASP A 66 18.84 -4.98 1.46
C ASP A 66 18.24 -6.33 1.85
N LYS A 67 18.92 -7.06 2.74
CA LYS A 67 18.45 -8.36 3.21
C LYS A 67 17.11 -8.25 3.93
N ALA A 68 16.97 -7.26 4.81
CA ALA A 68 15.71 -7.04 5.54
C ALA A 68 14.60 -6.64 4.59
N TRP A 69 14.89 -5.80 3.62
CA TRP A 69 13.91 -5.39 2.62
C TRP A 69 13.44 -6.57 1.76
N ASP A 70 14.37 -7.39 1.29
CA ASP A 70 14.04 -8.56 0.48
C ASP A 70 13.21 -9.57 1.28
N ALA A 71 13.56 -9.80 2.55
CA ALA A 71 12.79 -10.67 3.43
C ALA A 71 11.38 -10.14 3.67
N PHE A 72 11.26 -8.84 3.90
CA PHE A 72 9.96 -8.20 4.09
C PHE A 72 9.07 -8.39 2.85
N ARG A 73 9.62 -8.11 1.67
CA ARG A 73 8.86 -8.23 0.43
C ARG A 73 8.40 -9.67 0.21
N SER A 74 9.29 -10.63 0.39
CA SER A 74 8.96 -12.04 0.23
C SER A 74 7.84 -12.48 1.18
N ASP A 75 7.94 -12.10 2.45
CA ASP A 75 6.93 -12.47 3.44
C ASP A 75 5.60 -11.76 3.20
N TYR A 76 5.65 -10.50 2.82
CA TYR A 76 4.44 -9.73 2.51
C TYR A 76 3.73 -10.29 1.28
N PHE A 77 4.47 -10.62 0.24
CA PHE A 77 3.89 -11.22 -0.96
C PHE A 77 3.23 -12.56 -0.63
N ALA A 78 3.82 -13.35 0.26
CA ALA A 78 3.22 -14.61 0.70
C ALA A 78 1.90 -14.36 1.45
N GLU A 79 1.84 -13.33 2.28
CA GLU A 79 0.60 -12.95 2.96
C GLU A 79 -0.49 -12.55 1.97
N LEU A 80 -0.13 -11.76 0.96
CA LEU A 80 -1.08 -11.33 -0.06
C LEU A 80 -1.55 -12.51 -0.93
N ASP A 81 -0.62 -13.41 -1.27
CA ASP A 81 -0.95 -14.61 -2.06
C ASP A 81 -1.88 -15.56 -1.29
N ALA A 82 -1.74 -15.63 0.03
CA ALA A 82 -2.62 -16.43 0.86
C ALA A 82 -4.07 -15.91 0.79
N GLY A 83 -4.24 -14.63 0.60
CA GLY A 83 -5.54 -14.02 0.32
C GLY A 83 -6.54 -14.10 1.46
N GLY A 84 -7.76 -14.49 1.12
CA GLY A 84 -8.89 -14.52 2.03
C GLY A 84 -9.98 -13.56 1.57
N GLU A 85 -11.14 -13.63 2.21
CA GLU A 85 -12.29 -12.82 1.79
C GLU A 85 -12.02 -11.31 1.87
N GLU A 86 -11.38 -10.87 2.94
CA GLU A 86 -11.12 -9.45 3.15
C GLU A 86 -10.11 -8.92 2.13
N VAL A 87 -9.06 -9.68 1.86
CA VAL A 87 -8.06 -9.31 0.85
C VAL A 87 -8.71 -9.28 -0.52
N THR A 88 -9.51 -10.29 -0.86
CA THR A 88 -10.21 -10.36 -2.14
C THR A 88 -11.13 -9.17 -2.34
N ALA A 89 -11.90 -8.80 -1.31
CA ALA A 89 -12.80 -7.65 -1.38
C ALA A 89 -12.04 -6.34 -1.56
N ALA A 90 -10.93 -6.17 -0.86
CA ALA A 90 -10.10 -4.98 -0.98
C ALA A 90 -9.47 -4.88 -2.37
N LEU A 91 -9.01 -6.01 -2.91
CA LEU A 91 -8.46 -6.05 -4.28
C LEU A 91 -9.53 -5.73 -5.32
N PHE A 92 -10.75 -6.20 -5.12
CA PHE A 92 -11.86 -5.87 -6.02
C PHE A 92 -12.07 -4.36 -6.07
N THR A 93 -12.09 -3.70 -4.92
CA THR A 93 -12.25 -2.25 -4.81
C THR A 93 -11.12 -1.51 -5.54
N LEU A 94 -9.88 -1.93 -5.28
CA LEU A 94 -8.71 -1.32 -5.90
C LEU A 94 -8.71 -1.52 -7.41
N ASP A 95 -8.98 -2.73 -7.88
CA ASP A 95 -8.96 -3.04 -9.30
C ASP A 95 -10.06 -2.27 -10.06
N ALA A 96 -11.23 -2.11 -9.47
CA ALA A 96 -12.29 -1.32 -10.07
C ALA A 96 -11.86 0.14 -10.25
N ALA A 97 -11.22 0.71 -9.24
CA ALA A 97 -10.70 2.08 -9.33
C ALA A 97 -9.59 2.19 -10.36
N ALA A 98 -8.69 1.21 -10.41
CA ALA A 98 -7.57 1.22 -11.36
C ALA A 98 -8.04 1.11 -12.81
N ARG A 99 -9.14 0.42 -13.05
CA ARG A 99 -9.75 0.36 -14.39
C ARG A 99 -10.39 1.68 -14.78
N ALA A 100 -10.83 2.47 -13.81
CA ALA A 100 -11.49 3.76 -14.06
C ALA A 100 -10.49 4.91 -14.23
N GLY A 101 -9.29 4.78 -13.72
CA GLY A 101 -8.28 5.84 -13.81
C GLY A 101 -7.09 5.61 -12.89
N PRO A 102 -6.26 6.64 -12.67
CA PRO A 102 -5.10 6.52 -11.79
C PRO A 102 -5.48 6.19 -10.35
N VAL A 103 -4.59 5.47 -9.68
CA VAL A 103 -4.73 5.11 -8.27
C VAL A 103 -3.46 5.52 -7.55
N THR A 104 -3.58 6.07 -6.36
CA THR A 104 -2.43 6.38 -5.49
C THR A 104 -2.56 5.60 -4.20
N LEU A 105 -1.51 4.84 -3.87
CA LEU A 105 -1.41 4.10 -2.62
C LEU A 105 -0.69 4.99 -1.60
N LEU A 106 -1.31 5.21 -0.46
CA LEU A 106 -0.80 6.11 0.57
C LEU A 106 -0.21 5.32 1.72
N TYR A 107 0.89 5.82 2.25
CA TYR A 107 1.61 5.23 3.39
C TYR A 107 2.12 6.33 4.31
N ALA A 108 2.44 5.98 5.57
CA ALA A 108 2.93 6.93 6.56
C ALA A 108 4.44 6.86 6.79
N ALA A 109 5.09 5.77 6.40
CA ALA A 109 6.53 5.58 6.63
C ALA A 109 7.35 6.75 6.09
N LYS A 110 8.48 7.04 6.74
CA LYS A 110 9.37 8.11 6.31
C LYS A 110 10.21 7.72 5.10
N ASP A 111 10.53 6.44 4.95
CA ASP A 111 11.31 5.94 3.82
C ASP A 111 10.42 5.87 2.59
N GLU A 112 10.74 6.66 1.58
CA GLU A 112 9.93 6.74 0.37
C GLU A 112 10.25 5.62 -0.64
N GLU A 113 11.34 4.89 -0.44
CA GLU A 113 11.74 3.83 -1.36
C GLU A 113 11.41 2.43 -0.84
N ARG A 114 11.52 2.21 0.46
CA ARG A 114 11.32 0.90 1.10
C ARG A 114 10.19 0.97 2.12
N ASN A 115 8.98 0.79 1.62
CA ASN A 115 7.78 0.81 2.46
C ASN A 115 6.75 -0.18 1.92
N ASN A 116 5.70 -0.38 2.71
CA ASN A 116 4.65 -1.33 2.34
C ASN A 116 3.92 -0.97 1.05
N ALA A 117 3.71 0.31 0.77
CA ALA A 117 3.01 0.73 -0.45
C ALA A 117 3.84 0.43 -1.70
N VAL A 118 5.16 0.65 -1.64
CA VAL A 118 6.07 0.31 -2.74
C VAL A 118 6.04 -1.20 -3.00
N ALA A 119 6.10 -2.00 -1.94
CA ALA A 119 6.03 -3.46 -2.08
C ALA A 119 4.68 -3.91 -2.64
N LEU A 120 3.58 -3.32 -2.16
CA LEU A 120 2.25 -3.65 -2.66
C LEU A 120 2.11 -3.33 -4.15
N LYS A 121 2.61 -2.17 -4.57
CA LYS A 121 2.60 -1.80 -5.98
C LYS A 121 3.33 -2.86 -6.83
N GLU A 122 4.49 -3.29 -6.39
CA GLU A 122 5.26 -4.33 -7.09
C GLU A 122 4.45 -5.62 -7.23
N TRP A 123 3.81 -6.05 -6.14
CA TRP A 123 2.98 -7.25 -6.14
C TRP A 123 1.80 -7.12 -7.10
N LEU A 124 1.13 -5.96 -7.08
CA LEU A 124 -0.01 -5.70 -7.96
C LEU A 124 0.38 -5.74 -9.44
N GLU A 125 1.56 -5.22 -9.76
CA GLU A 125 2.06 -5.17 -11.14
C GLU A 125 2.52 -6.54 -11.65
N ARG A 126 2.82 -7.45 -10.74
CA ARG A 126 3.25 -8.82 -11.08
C ARG A 126 2.12 -9.81 -11.24
N ARG A 127 0.91 -9.48 -10.83
CA ARG A 127 -0.23 -10.40 -10.92
C ARG A 127 -0.57 -10.77 -12.36
#